data_1bd079e563d5567958fbbf34791e4352
#
_entry.id   1bd079e563d5567958fbbf34791e4352
#
_cell.length_a   1.000
_cell.length_b   1.000
_cell.length_c   1.000
_cell.angle_alpha   90.00
_cell.angle_beta   90.00
_cell.angle_gamma   90.00
#
_symmetry.space_group_name_H-M   'P 1'
#
loop_
_entity.id
_entity.type
_entity.pdbx_description
1 polymer ?
#
loop_
_entity_poly.entity_id
_entity_poly.type
_entity_poly.pdbx_seq_one_letter_code
_entity_poly.pdbx_strand_id
1 'polypeptide(L)'
;MHVSDFLAAAVQLTSGQDPELNFNAAEEQIDLAARRGAELIGLPENFAFMGEDSRRLELAPTLAEQSSRFLVTMARRYQVALLGGGFPVPVGDGSRTLNRAELVDRDGMLLGRYDKIHLFDVDLPDGNTCLLYTSPSPRD
;
A
#
# COMPACT_ATOMS: atom_id res chain seq x y z
N MET A 1 18.47 -16.14 23.24
CA MET A 1 17.64 -15.00 22.82
C MET A 1 16.21 -15.50 22.80
N HIS A 2 15.37 -15.09 23.76
CA HIS A 2 13.95 -15.40 23.72
C HIS A 2 13.34 -14.51 22.65
N VAL A 3 12.95 -15.08 21.52
CA VAL A 3 12.05 -14.43 20.58
C VAL A 3 10.68 -14.47 21.26
N SER A 4 10.18 -13.32 21.68
CA SER A 4 8.79 -13.25 22.16
C SER A 4 7.87 -13.41 20.95
N ASP A 5 6.91 -14.33 21.04
CA ASP A 5 5.87 -14.45 20.04
C ASP A 5 5.08 -13.13 19.98
N PHE A 6 4.70 -12.71 18.77
CA PHE A 6 3.83 -11.56 18.55
C PHE A 6 2.69 -11.95 17.60
N LEU A 7 1.57 -11.26 17.71
CA LEU A 7 0.43 -11.49 16.82
C LEU A 7 0.52 -10.59 15.60
N ALA A 8 0.53 -11.18 14.42
CA ALA A 8 0.43 -10.47 13.15
C ALA A 8 -0.95 -10.69 12.53
N ALA A 9 -1.49 -9.67 11.87
CA ALA A 9 -2.75 -9.73 11.12
C ALA A 9 -2.52 -9.41 9.65
N ALA A 10 -3.12 -10.20 8.77
CA ALA A 10 -3.25 -9.91 7.36
C ALA A 10 -4.68 -9.43 7.07
N VAL A 11 -4.80 -8.24 6.52
CA VAL A 11 -6.09 -7.62 6.18
C VAL A 11 -6.45 -7.96 4.74
N GLN A 12 -7.71 -8.36 4.53
CA GLN A 12 -8.28 -8.52 3.20
C GLN A 12 -9.30 -7.41 2.94
N LEU A 13 -9.18 -6.73 1.80
CA LEU A 13 -10.05 -5.63 1.38
C LEU A 13 -10.60 -5.89 -0.02
N THR A 14 -11.74 -5.28 -0.31
CA THR A 14 -12.25 -5.13 -1.67
C THR A 14 -12.14 -3.67 -2.05
N SER A 15 -10.95 -3.26 -2.48
CA SER A 15 -10.69 -1.88 -2.87
C SER A 15 -11.40 -1.52 -4.18
N GLY A 16 -11.88 -0.30 -4.25
CA GLY A 16 -12.55 0.28 -5.42
C GLY A 16 -11.89 1.57 -5.88
N GLN A 17 -12.63 2.32 -6.71
CA GLN A 17 -12.15 3.57 -7.32
C GLN A 17 -12.27 4.80 -6.41
N ASP A 18 -12.86 4.65 -5.24
CA ASP A 18 -13.01 5.73 -4.26
C ASP A 18 -11.99 5.55 -3.13
N PRO A 19 -10.93 6.40 -3.07
CA PRO A 19 -9.91 6.29 -2.05
C PRO A 19 -10.43 6.49 -0.62
N GLU A 20 -11.43 7.36 -0.42
CA GLU A 20 -11.99 7.64 0.90
C GLU A 20 -12.68 6.40 1.47
N LEU A 21 -13.50 5.72 0.66
CA LEU A 21 -14.14 4.47 1.06
C LEU A 21 -13.11 3.37 1.34
N ASN A 22 -12.03 3.30 0.55
CA ASN A 22 -10.96 2.33 0.76
C ASN A 22 -10.20 2.57 2.07
N PHE A 23 -9.84 3.82 2.38
CA PHE A 23 -9.18 4.18 3.64
C PHE A 23 -10.09 3.89 4.85
N ASN A 24 -11.37 4.20 4.75
CA ASN A 24 -12.34 3.90 5.84
C ASN A 24 -12.44 2.40 6.08
N ALA A 25 -12.56 1.59 5.04
CA ALA A 25 -12.58 0.13 5.16
C ALA A 25 -11.27 -0.42 5.74
N ALA A 26 -10.11 0.13 5.33
CA ALA A 26 -8.82 -0.25 5.89
C ALA A 26 -8.72 0.09 7.38
N GLU A 27 -9.18 1.29 7.81
CA GLU A 27 -9.18 1.69 9.22
C GLU A 27 -10.05 0.76 10.08
N GLU A 28 -11.24 0.38 9.61
CA GLU A 28 -12.12 -0.56 10.34
C GLU A 28 -11.42 -1.90 10.59
N GLN A 29 -10.68 -2.42 9.59
CA GLN A 29 -9.96 -3.68 9.74
C GLN A 29 -8.72 -3.54 10.63
N ILE A 30 -8.02 -2.40 10.58
CA ILE A 30 -6.90 -2.10 11.49
C ILE A 30 -7.41 -2.05 12.94
N ASP A 31 -8.51 -1.33 13.21
CA ASP A 31 -9.11 -1.26 14.53
C ASP A 31 -9.48 -2.66 15.06
N LEU A 32 -10.12 -3.48 14.23
CA LEU A 32 -10.49 -4.84 14.59
C LEU A 32 -9.27 -5.70 14.92
N ALA A 33 -8.20 -5.63 14.11
CA ALA A 33 -6.98 -6.39 14.32
C ALA A 33 -6.26 -5.93 15.60
N ALA A 34 -6.15 -4.61 15.81
CA ALA A 34 -5.54 -4.03 17.00
C ALA A 34 -6.27 -4.45 18.30
N ARG A 35 -7.61 -4.41 18.31
CA ARG A 35 -8.42 -4.89 19.43
C ARG A 35 -8.23 -6.38 19.73
N ARG A 36 -7.84 -7.17 18.74
CA ARG A 36 -7.49 -8.59 18.89
C ARG A 36 -6.05 -8.82 19.33
N GLY A 37 -5.30 -7.76 19.56
CA GLY A 37 -3.92 -7.80 20.05
C GLY A 37 -2.86 -7.92 18.96
N ALA A 38 -3.17 -7.63 17.70
CA ALA A 38 -2.17 -7.60 16.65
C ALA A 38 -1.16 -6.47 16.91
N GLU A 39 0.13 -6.79 16.77
CA GLU A 39 1.25 -5.85 16.91
C GLU A 39 1.82 -5.43 15.54
N LEU A 40 1.63 -6.27 14.53
CA LEU A 40 1.93 -6.00 13.13
C LEU A 40 0.70 -6.27 12.27
N ILE A 41 0.31 -5.32 11.43
CA ILE A 41 -0.85 -5.46 10.55
C ILE A 41 -0.39 -5.17 9.11
N GLY A 42 -0.66 -6.10 8.20
CA GLY A 42 -0.40 -5.94 6.77
C GLY A 42 -1.66 -5.63 5.99
N LEU A 43 -1.65 -4.53 5.23
CA LEU A 43 -2.68 -4.17 4.27
C LEU A 43 -2.35 -4.77 2.89
N PRO A 44 -3.35 -5.10 2.07
CA PRO A 44 -3.12 -5.67 0.75
C PRO A 44 -2.56 -4.66 -0.25
N GLU A 45 -2.06 -5.17 -1.38
CA GLU A 45 -1.76 -4.35 -2.56
C GLU A 45 -3.00 -3.57 -3.01
N ASN A 46 -2.82 -2.34 -3.47
CA ASN A 46 -3.89 -1.45 -3.92
C ASN A 46 -4.93 -1.10 -2.83
N PHE A 47 -4.54 -1.16 -1.56
CA PHE A 47 -5.46 -0.84 -0.46
C PHE A 47 -6.06 0.57 -0.56
N ALA A 48 -5.36 1.52 -1.20
CA ALA A 48 -5.82 2.89 -1.35
C ALA A 48 -6.68 3.13 -2.59
N PHE A 49 -6.42 2.39 -3.68
CA PHE A 49 -7.12 2.58 -4.95
C PHE A 49 -7.01 1.33 -5.85
N MET A 50 -8.13 0.92 -6.41
CA MET A 50 -8.20 -0.13 -7.44
C MET A 50 -9.15 0.34 -8.53
N GLY A 51 -8.62 0.59 -9.74
CA GLY A 51 -9.38 1.10 -10.86
C GLY A 51 -8.56 1.22 -12.13
N GLU A 52 -9.05 1.98 -13.11
CA GLU A 52 -8.41 2.18 -14.40
C GLU A 52 -7.04 2.88 -14.27
N ASP A 53 -6.10 2.53 -15.15
CA ASP A 53 -4.73 3.05 -15.11
C ASP A 53 -4.65 4.56 -15.36
N SER A 54 -5.50 5.10 -16.24
CA SER A 54 -5.61 6.54 -16.47
C SER A 54 -5.95 7.30 -15.18
N ARG A 55 -6.91 6.77 -14.43
CA ARG A 55 -7.34 7.36 -13.17
C ARG A 55 -6.29 7.17 -12.07
N ARG A 56 -5.60 6.03 -12.07
CA ARG A 56 -4.47 5.77 -11.18
C ARG A 56 -3.35 6.77 -11.38
N LEU A 57 -2.97 7.04 -12.62
CA LEU A 57 -1.94 8.03 -12.96
C LEU A 57 -2.33 9.44 -12.50
N GLU A 58 -3.55 9.84 -12.76
CA GLU A 58 -4.09 11.15 -12.34
C GLU A 58 -4.05 11.33 -10.81
N LEU A 59 -4.44 10.29 -10.08
CA LEU A 59 -4.53 10.33 -8.62
C LEU A 59 -3.19 10.03 -7.91
N ALA A 60 -2.20 9.49 -8.60
CA ALA A 60 -0.96 9.01 -7.98
C ALA A 60 -0.26 10.02 -7.07
N PRO A 61 -0.12 11.33 -7.42
CA PRO A 61 0.50 12.30 -6.52
C PRO A 61 -0.24 12.41 -5.18
N THR A 62 -1.56 12.50 -5.25
CA THR A 62 -2.41 12.61 -4.05
C THR A 62 -2.44 11.31 -3.26
N LEU A 63 -2.57 10.17 -3.95
CA LEU A 63 -2.60 8.85 -3.31
C LEU A 63 -1.28 8.51 -2.61
N ALA A 64 -0.14 8.88 -3.19
CA ALA A 64 1.17 8.67 -2.56
C ALA A 64 1.25 9.38 -1.20
N GLU A 65 0.87 10.65 -1.15
CA GLU A 65 0.87 11.43 0.09
C GLU A 65 -0.17 10.92 1.09
N GLN A 66 -1.41 10.68 0.64
CA GLN A 66 -2.49 10.21 1.50
C GLN A 66 -2.20 8.83 2.09
N SER A 67 -1.64 7.89 1.29
CA SER A 67 -1.31 6.54 1.76
C SER A 67 -0.23 6.57 2.83
N SER A 68 0.88 7.28 2.60
CA SER A 68 1.95 7.41 3.60
C SER A 68 1.43 8.08 4.88
N ARG A 69 0.64 9.15 4.77
CA ARG A 69 0.02 9.83 5.92
C ARG A 69 -0.95 8.93 6.67
N PHE A 70 -1.77 8.16 5.95
CA PHE A 70 -2.71 7.20 6.53
C PHE A 70 -1.96 6.16 7.37
N LEU A 71 -0.92 5.54 6.83
CA LEU A 71 -0.13 4.54 7.55
C LEU A 71 0.46 5.11 8.86
N VAL A 72 1.08 6.28 8.80
CA VAL A 72 1.64 6.95 9.99
C VAL A 72 0.56 7.27 11.02
N THR A 73 -0.58 7.80 10.56
CA THR A 73 -1.67 8.18 11.45
C THR A 73 -2.30 6.98 12.14
N MET A 74 -2.55 5.90 11.39
CA MET A 74 -3.15 4.67 11.92
C MET A 74 -2.19 3.92 12.85
N ALA A 75 -0.90 3.83 12.50
CA ALA A 75 0.11 3.21 13.34
C ALA A 75 0.16 3.87 14.73
N ARG A 76 0.17 5.20 14.77
CA ARG A 76 0.15 5.97 16.03
C ARG A 76 -1.15 5.82 16.80
N ARG A 77 -2.30 5.89 16.09
CA ARG A 77 -3.63 5.80 16.72
C ARG A 77 -3.84 4.47 17.41
N TYR A 78 -3.49 3.39 16.74
CA TYR A 78 -3.73 2.03 17.22
C TYR A 78 -2.50 1.39 17.90
N GLN A 79 -1.37 2.08 17.94
CA GLN A 79 -0.11 1.64 18.55
C GLN A 79 0.39 0.30 18.00
N VAL A 80 0.32 0.14 16.68
CA VAL A 80 0.72 -1.06 15.93
C VAL A 80 1.73 -0.72 14.83
N ALA A 81 2.55 -1.68 14.44
CA ALA A 81 3.32 -1.56 13.21
C ALA A 81 2.40 -1.84 12.00
N LEU A 82 2.51 -1.03 10.95
CA LEU A 82 1.71 -1.19 9.73
C LEU A 82 2.61 -1.39 8.52
N LEU A 83 2.32 -2.45 7.77
CA LEU A 83 2.82 -2.65 6.41
C LEU A 83 1.70 -2.25 5.44
N GLY A 84 1.86 -1.12 4.78
CA GLY A 84 1.02 -0.74 3.65
C GLY A 84 1.47 -1.52 2.44
N GLY A 85 0.61 -2.39 1.90
CA GLY A 85 0.85 -3.03 0.60
C GLY A 85 0.88 -1.97 -0.52
N GLY A 86 1.25 -2.37 -1.72
CA GLY A 86 1.55 -1.43 -2.80
C GLY A 86 0.48 -0.36 -3.07
N PHE A 87 0.92 0.87 -3.18
CA PHE A 87 0.13 2.03 -3.61
C PHE A 87 0.90 2.83 -4.68
N PRO A 88 0.20 3.59 -5.56
CA PRO A 88 0.84 4.28 -6.67
C PRO A 88 1.66 5.48 -6.19
N VAL A 89 2.88 5.61 -6.72
CA VAL A 89 3.75 6.77 -6.51
C VAL A 89 4.19 7.29 -7.88
N PRO A 90 4.02 8.59 -8.20
CA PRO A 90 4.39 9.12 -9.50
C PRO A 90 5.89 9.11 -9.71
N VAL A 91 6.32 8.92 -10.97
CA VAL A 91 7.74 8.94 -11.36
C VAL A 91 7.97 10.00 -12.44
N GLY A 92 9.03 10.77 -12.28
CA GLY A 92 9.48 11.74 -13.29
C GLY A 92 8.41 12.77 -13.62
N ASP A 93 7.94 12.78 -14.84
CA ASP A 93 6.90 13.70 -15.35
C ASP A 93 5.46 13.28 -15.00
N GLY A 94 5.30 12.20 -14.24
CA GLY A 94 4.00 11.66 -13.85
C GLY A 94 3.34 10.76 -14.90
N SER A 95 4.03 10.43 -15.99
CA SER A 95 3.51 9.51 -17.03
C SER A 95 3.47 8.04 -16.58
N ARG A 96 4.10 7.73 -15.44
CA ARG A 96 4.23 6.38 -14.88
C ARG A 96 4.12 6.40 -13.37
N THR A 97 3.81 5.25 -12.79
CA THR A 97 3.79 5.04 -11.34
C THR A 97 4.65 3.87 -10.93
N LEU A 98 5.32 4.00 -9.78
CA LEU A 98 5.79 2.86 -9.02
C LEU A 98 4.64 2.28 -8.20
N ASN A 99 4.77 1.02 -7.84
CA ASN A 99 3.91 0.37 -6.84
C ASN A 99 4.74 0.22 -5.56
N ARG A 100 4.51 1.11 -4.58
CA ARG A 100 5.32 1.24 -3.36
C ARG A 100 4.64 0.62 -2.15
N ALA A 101 5.37 -0.20 -1.41
CA ALA A 101 5.01 -0.62 -0.07
C ALA A 101 5.83 0.16 0.97
N GLU A 102 5.21 0.49 2.11
CA GLU A 102 5.88 1.15 3.24
C GLU A 102 5.60 0.40 4.54
N LEU A 103 6.65 0.24 5.35
CA LEU A 103 6.54 -0.28 6.71
C LEU A 103 6.79 0.86 7.70
N VAL A 104 5.84 1.08 8.60
CA VAL A 104 5.95 2.06 9.69
C VAL A 104 5.83 1.37 11.04
N ASP A 105 6.54 1.87 12.04
CA ASP A 105 6.42 1.37 13.41
C ASP A 105 5.22 2.01 14.15
N ARG A 106 5.00 1.55 15.40
CA ARG A 106 3.91 2.04 16.27
C ARG A 106 3.99 3.54 16.58
N ASP A 107 5.18 4.14 16.48
CA ASP A 107 5.39 5.57 16.69
C ASP A 107 5.23 6.38 15.39
N GLY A 108 4.93 5.69 14.29
CA GLY A 108 4.75 6.25 12.94
C GLY A 108 6.08 6.60 12.26
N MET A 109 7.19 5.99 12.69
CA MET A 109 8.46 6.11 11.99
C MET A 109 8.51 5.17 10.81
N LEU A 110 8.95 5.68 9.67
CA LEU A 110 9.17 4.87 8.49
C LEU A 110 10.39 3.96 8.70
N LEU A 111 10.15 2.64 8.73
CA LEU A 111 11.18 1.63 8.87
C LEU A 111 11.77 1.19 7.52
N GLY A 112 10.97 1.22 6.46
CA GLY A 112 11.43 0.82 5.14
C GLY A 112 10.42 1.07 4.04
N ARG A 113 10.94 1.11 2.80
CA ARG A 113 10.17 1.20 1.55
C ARG A 113 10.63 0.12 0.60
N TYR A 114 9.70 -0.37 -0.18
CA TYR A 114 9.99 -1.27 -1.27
C TYR A 114 9.16 -0.87 -2.50
N ASP A 115 9.82 -0.62 -3.59
CA ASP A 115 9.19 -0.39 -4.88
C ASP A 115 9.18 -1.71 -5.65
N LYS A 116 8.00 -2.19 -6.03
CA LYS A 116 7.80 -3.47 -6.70
C LYS A 116 8.58 -3.51 -8.01
N ILE A 117 9.47 -4.49 -8.15
CA ILE A 117 10.39 -4.61 -9.29
C ILE A 117 9.66 -5.20 -10.50
N HIS A 118 8.92 -6.30 -10.32
CA HIS A 118 8.15 -6.97 -11.36
C HIS A 118 6.70 -6.53 -11.29
N LEU A 119 6.36 -5.59 -12.14
CA LEU A 119 4.98 -5.14 -12.30
C LEU A 119 4.24 -6.06 -13.25
N PHE A 120 2.92 -6.11 -13.10
CA PHE A 120 2.07 -6.97 -13.90
C PHE A 120 1.76 -6.26 -15.23
N ASP A 121 2.53 -6.59 -16.27
CA ASP A 121 2.25 -6.14 -17.62
C ASP A 121 1.42 -7.23 -18.30
N VAL A 122 0.17 -6.93 -18.64
CA VAL A 122 -0.72 -7.85 -19.37
C VAL A 122 -1.17 -7.19 -20.65
N ASP A 123 -0.88 -7.85 -21.77
CA ASP A 123 -1.54 -7.58 -23.01
C ASP A 123 -2.93 -8.24 -22.99
N LEU A 124 -3.96 -7.43 -22.89
CA LEU A 124 -5.32 -7.91 -22.93
C LEU A 124 -5.72 -8.22 -24.38
N PRO A 125 -6.59 -9.22 -24.59
CA PRO A 125 -7.05 -9.61 -25.94
C PRO A 125 -7.77 -8.48 -26.72
N ASP A 126 -8.17 -7.41 -26.03
CA ASP A 126 -8.82 -6.22 -26.58
C ASP A 126 -7.83 -5.14 -27.07
N GLY A 127 -6.52 -5.40 -27.00
CA GLY A 127 -5.46 -4.50 -27.46
C GLY A 127 -5.09 -3.42 -26.45
N ASN A 128 -5.62 -3.44 -25.24
CA ASN A 128 -5.21 -2.56 -24.15
C ASN A 128 -3.99 -3.16 -23.44
N THR A 129 -2.91 -2.38 -23.35
CA THR A 129 -1.68 -2.76 -22.62
C THR A 129 -1.69 -2.07 -21.26
N CYS A 130 -1.73 -2.83 -20.20
CA CYS A 130 -1.53 -2.32 -18.85
C CYS A 130 -0.02 -2.26 -18.59
N LEU A 131 0.57 -1.06 -18.67
CA LEU A 131 1.99 -0.82 -18.46
C LEU A 131 2.23 -0.29 -17.04
N LEU A 132 2.55 -1.18 -16.13
CA LEU A 132 3.15 -0.81 -14.86
C LEU A 132 4.68 -0.84 -15.01
N TYR A 133 5.34 0.27 -14.66
CA TYR A 133 6.79 0.42 -14.84
C TYR A 133 7.58 -0.56 -13.96
N THR A 134 8.51 -1.30 -14.56
CA THR A 134 9.51 -2.09 -13.84
C THR A 134 10.70 -1.22 -13.48
N SER A 135 11.01 -1.14 -12.20
CA SER A 135 12.33 -0.62 -11.77
C SER A 135 13.41 -1.66 -12.09
N PRO A 136 14.60 -1.28 -12.60
CA PRO A 136 15.66 -2.24 -12.82
C PRO A 136 16.02 -2.93 -11.50
N SER A 137 16.18 -4.26 -11.57
CA SER A 137 16.61 -5.05 -10.40
C SER A 137 18.03 -4.61 -10.00
N PRO A 138 18.34 -4.47 -8.70
CA PRO A 138 19.70 -4.22 -8.24
C PRO A 138 20.69 -5.35 -8.57
N ARG A 139 20.23 -6.43 -9.20
CA ARG A 139 21.02 -7.61 -9.57
C ARG A 139 21.29 -7.73 -11.08
N ASP A 140 20.82 -6.80 -11.90
CA ASP A 140 21.09 -6.77 -13.33
C ASP A 140 22.32 -5.91 -13.66
#